data_aa24a80955b7a671adf28e7e93a05360
#
_entry.id   aa24a80955b7a671adf28e7e93a05360
#
_cell.length_a   1.000
_cell.length_b   1.000
_cell.length_c   1.000
_cell.angle_alpha   90.00
_cell.angle_beta   90.00
_cell.angle_gamma   90.00
#
_symmetry.space_group_name_H-M   'P 1'
#
loop_
_entity.id
_entity.type
_entity.pdbx_description
1 polymer ?
#
loop_
_entity_poly.entity_id
_entity_poly.type
_entity_poly.pdbx_seq_one_letter_code
_entity_poly.pdbx_strand_id
1 'polypeptide(L)'
;MKYGPTISDIRKAKKISLKNLLQDQMTPSSYSRFVDWKTETSVNNFVALLENLNVTFDEYLYINNGYQNSRYDQLYRKLTTALKADDAPALIVLVNQINAFAQSSPDNLRMKNLLDMAMLALNHVQGDPLNPTAREDLVKYLINCETWTHYEIMIFYNFIFIFDVETVIVIQKRLIRVISRYDNLRLYGSKPFRTLVKITMFYLEHGKVLEALESLMDLRDFDIQEEFLFERTMYKFVAGETYTITNANRIKAIDDALNIFQAAGSTHQVNRLVDHMKLVVKANQFHSDDFDALIEKWDGTPSTKTPTTTTVS
;
A
#
# COMPACT_ATOMS: atom_id res chain seq x y z
N MET A 1 -24.87 4.05 -10.57
CA MET A 1 -24.22 2.90 -11.24
C MET A 1 -25.28 1.87 -11.59
N LYS A 2 -25.17 1.18 -12.73
CA LYS A 2 -26.16 0.21 -13.22
C LYS A 2 -25.68 -1.20 -12.90
N TYR A 3 -26.26 -1.83 -11.87
CA TYR A 3 -25.79 -3.14 -11.40
C TYR A 3 -26.44 -4.35 -12.11
N GLY A 4 -27.71 -4.27 -12.48
CA GLY A 4 -28.46 -5.40 -13.04
C GLY A 4 -27.88 -5.95 -14.36
N PRO A 5 -27.60 -5.13 -15.39
CA PRO A 5 -27.09 -5.60 -16.68
C PRO A 5 -25.83 -6.44 -16.56
N THR A 6 -24.85 -6.02 -15.74
CA THR A 6 -23.60 -6.73 -15.54
C THR A 6 -23.82 -8.13 -14.95
N ILE A 7 -24.77 -8.30 -14.01
CA ILE A 7 -25.18 -9.63 -13.51
C ILE A 7 -25.64 -10.52 -14.66
N SER A 8 -26.47 -9.98 -15.55
CA SER A 8 -26.96 -10.73 -16.73
C SER A 8 -25.83 -11.14 -17.67
N ASP A 9 -24.90 -10.23 -17.93
CA ASP A 9 -23.79 -10.46 -18.86
C ASP A 9 -22.83 -11.53 -18.29
N ILE A 10 -22.46 -11.45 -17.01
CA ILE A 10 -21.66 -12.48 -16.35
C ILE A 10 -22.37 -13.84 -16.37
N ARG A 11 -23.65 -13.88 -16.05
CA ARG A 11 -24.45 -15.12 -16.13
C ARG A 11 -24.41 -15.77 -17.50
N LYS A 12 -24.65 -14.96 -18.55
CA LYS A 12 -24.64 -15.43 -19.94
C LYS A 12 -23.25 -15.94 -20.34
N ALA A 13 -22.20 -15.18 -20.01
CA ALA A 13 -20.83 -15.56 -20.29
C ALA A 13 -20.43 -16.88 -19.61
N LYS A 14 -20.87 -17.09 -18.38
CA LYS A 14 -20.62 -18.33 -17.60
C LYS A 14 -21.62 -19.44 -17.96
N LYS A 15 -22.61 -19.21 -18.86
CA LYS A 15 -23.64 -20.17 -19.27
C LYS A 15 -24.46 -20.72 -18.08
N ILE A 16 -24.64 -19.93 -17.03
CA ILE A 16 -25.41 -20.31 -15.86
C ILE A 16 -26.90 -20.17 -16.18
N SER A 17 -27.70 -21.22 -15.91
CA SER A 17 -29.14 -21.16 -16.11
C SER A 17 -29.81 -20.20 -15.12
N LEU A 18 -30.96 -19.66 -15.49
CA LEU A 18 -31.70 -18.75 -14.61
C LEU A 18 -32.10 -19.46 -13.31
N LYS A 19 -32.47 -20.73 -13.40
CA LYS A 19 -32.82 -21.56 -12.26
C LYS A 19 -31.66 -21.68 -11.26
N ASN A 20 -30.46 -21.94 -11.77
CA ASN A 20 -29.26 -22.08 -10.92
C ASN A 20 -28.81 -20.73 -10.33
N LEU A 21 -29.03 -19.61 -11.06
CA LEU A 21 -28.71 -18.29 -10.55
C LEU A 21 -29.66 -17.82 -9.45
N LEU A 22 -30.98 -18.03 -9.65
CA LEU A 22 -31.98 -17.45 -8.75
C LEU A 22 -32.28 -18.33 -7.55
N GLN A 23 -32.20 -19.64 -7.72
CA GLN A 23 -32.62 -20.61 -6.69
C GLN A 23 -34.01 -20.21 -6.10
N ASP A 24 -34.12 -20.17 -4.77
CA ASP A 24 -35.36 -19.76 -4.09
C ASP A 24 -35.34 -18.32 -3.58
N GLN A 25 -34.29 -17.54 -3.93
CA GLN A 25 -34.01 -16.21 -3.36
C GLN A 25 -34.72 -15.08 -4.11
N MET A 26 -34.95 -15.25 -5.39
CA MET A 26 -35.55 -14.21 -6.25
C MET A 26 -36.43 -14.84 -7.34
N THR A 27 -37.60 -14.24 -7.60
CA THR A 27 -38.44 -14.68 -8.73
C THR A 27 -37.85 -14.23 -10.07
N PRO A 28 -38.07 -14.99 -11.16
CA PRO A 28 -37.67 -14.61 -12.50
C PRO A 28 -38.15 -13.21 -12.92
N SER A 29 -39.37 -12.84 -12.50
CA SER A 29 -39.95 -11.52 -12.78
C SER A 29 -39.19 -10.40 -12.06
N SER A 30 -38.84 -10.58 -10.77
CA SER A 30 -38.05 -9.61 -10.02
C SER A 30 -36.65 -9.46 -10.60
N TYR A 31 -36.02 -10.56 -11.00
CA TYR A 31 -34.73 -10.55 -11.68
C TYR A 31 -34.78 -9.79 -12.99
N SER A 32 -35.76 -10.06 -13.86
CA SER A 32 -35.89 -9.35 -15.13
C SER A 32 -36.06 -7.85 -14.92
N ARG A 33 -36.86 -7.43 -13.96
CA ARG A 33 -37.02 -6.00 -13.64
C ARG A 33 -35.73 -5.35 -13.13
N PHE A 34 -34.95 -6.07 -12.34
CA PHE A 34 -33.64 -5.61 -11.85
C PHE A 34 -32.63 -5.46 -13.01
N VAL A 35 -32.52 -6.47 -13.86
CA VAL A 35 -31.62 -6.45 -15.03
C VAL A 35 -32.01 -5.37 -16.02
N ASP A 36 -33.32 -5.15 -16.25
CA ASP A 36 -33.85 -4.10 -17.12
C ASP A 36 -33.86 -2.70 -16.49
N TRP A 37 -33.32 -2.55 -15.27
CA TRP A 37 -33.28 -1.26 -14.57
C TRP A 37 -34.62 -0.68 -14.12
N LYS A 38 -35.63 -1.48 -14.06
CA LYS A 38 -36.96 -1.07 -13.61
C LYS A 38 -37.11 -1.05 -12.10
N THR A 39 -36.26 -1.83 -11.39
CA THR A 39 -36.24 -1.90 -9.92
C THR A 39 -34.82 -2.15 -9.42
N GLU A 40 -34.56 -1.73 -8.20
CA GLU A 40 -33.39 -2.16 -7.42
C GLU A 40 -33.63 -3.53 -6.78
N THR A 41 -32.58 -4.14 -6.26
CA THR A 41 -32.67 -5.39 -5.49
C THR A 41 -32.13 -5.17 -4.08
N SER A 42 -32.51 -6.04 -3.14
CA SER A 42 -31.93 -6.00 -1.79
C SER A 42 -30.48 -6.42 -1.80
N VAL A 43 -29.71 -5.97 -0.80
CA VAL A 43 -28.31 -6.38 -0.62
C VAL A 43 -28.19 -7.90 -0.50
N ASN A 44 -29.10 -8.55 0.24
CA ASN A 44 -29.09 -10.01 0.40
C ASN A 44 -29.24 -10.73 -0.95
N ASN A 45 -30.19 -10.29 -1.77
CA ASN A 45 -30.38 -10.86 -3.11
C ASN A 45 -29.17 -10.62 -3.99
N PHE A 46 -28.55 -9.43 -3.91
CA PHE A 46 -27.37 -9.11 -4.70
C PHE A 46 -26.16 -9.96 -4.32
N VAL A 47 -25.91 -10.14 -3.03
CA VAL A 47 -24.84 -11.03 -2.52
C VAL A 47 -25.06 -12.46 -3.01
N ALA A 48 -26.26 -12.97 -2.88
CA ALA A 48 -26.60 -14.31 -3.35
C ALA A 48 -26.43 -14.51 -4.86
N LEU A 49 -26.77 -13.50 -5.66
CA LEU A 49 -26.49 -13.52 -7.11
C LEU A 49 -24.98 -13.61 -7.38
N LEU A 50 -24.15 -12.89 -6.64
CA LEU A 50 -22.70 -12.96 -6.79
C LEU A 50 -22.15 -14.34 -6.39
N GLU A 51 -22.60 -14.89 -5.28
CA GLU A 51 -22.23 -16.24 -4.82
C GLU A 51 -22.60 -17.30 -5.86
N ASN A 52 -23.82 -17.26 -6.38
CA ASN A 52 -24.28 -18.20 -7.41
C ASN A 52 -23.58 -18.01 -8.77
N LEU A 53 -23.01 -16.83 -9.01
CA LEU A 53 -22.13 -16.57 -10.17
C LEU A 53 -20.68 -16.98 -9.91
N ASN A 54 -20.28 -17.32 -8.68
CA ASN A 54 -18.89 -17.48 -8.27
C ASN A 54 -18.05 -16.25 -8.67
N VAL A 55 -18.49 -15.07 -8.23
CA VAL A 55 -17.84 -13.78 -8.47
C VAL A 55 -17.76 -13.01 -7.16
N THR A 56 -16.60 -12.52 -6.80
CA THR A 56 -16.45 -11.65 -5.64
C THR A 56 -17.04 -10.27 -5.89
N PHE A 57 -17.34 -9.53 -4.82
CA PHE A 57 -17.86 -8.17 -4.96
C PHE A 57 -16.88 -7.25 -5.70
N ASP A 58 -15.58 -7.38 -5.43
CA ASP A 58 -14.53 -6.58 -6.07
C ASP A 58 -14.40 -6.91 -7.56
N GLU A 59 -14.42 -8.20 -7.93
CA GLU A 59 -14.45 -8.61 -9.35
C GLU A 59 -15.67 -8.06 -10.07
N TYR A 60 -16.82 -8.12 -9.40
CA TYR A 60 -18.04 -7.58 -9.97
C TYR A 60 -17.95 -6.07 -10.21
N LEU A 61 -17.46 -5.30 -9.23
CA LEU A 61 -17.28 -3.85 -9.38
C LEU A 61 -16.30 -3.51 -10.51
N TYR A 62 -15.22 -4.26 -10.63
CA TYR A 62 -14.23 -4.11 -11.68
C TYR A 62 -14.84 -4.36 -13.07
N ILE A 63 -15.61 -5.45 -13.24
CA ILE A 63 -16.32 -5.76 -14.48
C ILE A 63 -17.35 -4.69 -14.77
N ASN A 64 -18.16 -4.29 -13.78
CA ASN A 64 -19.21 -3.28 -13.94
C ASN A 64 -18.66 -1.89 -14.30
N ASN A 65 -17.41 -1.63 -13.97
CA ASN A 65 -16.69 -0.40 -14.36
C ASN A 65 -15.86 -0.57 -15.67
N GLY A 66 -16.22 -1.54 -16.50
CA GLY A 66 -15.54 -1.78 -17.78
C GLY A 66 -14.10 -2.26 -17.65
N TYR A 67 -13.83 -3.12 -16.66
CA TYR A 67 -12.51 -3.65 -16.33
C TYR A 67 -11.50 -2.55 -15.93
N GLN A 68 -11.98 -1.55 -15.23
CA GLN A 68 -11.16 -0.47 -14.70
C GLN A 68 -11.41 -0.30 -13.20
N ASN A 69 -10.36 0.07 -12.48
CA ASN A 69 -10.48 0.49 -11.09
C ASN A 69 -11.34 1.75 -10.95
N SER A 70 -11.88 1.98 -9.77
CA SER A 70 -12.60 3.22 -9.48
C SER A 70 -11.73 4.46 -9.78
N ARG A 71 -12.35 5.61 -10.04
CA ARG A 71 -11.61 6.86 -10.27
C ARG A 71 -10.68 7.20 -9.11
N TYR A 72 -11.14 6.98 -7.87
CA TYR A 72 -10.32 7.15 -6.68
C TYR A 72 -9.08 6.25 -6.72
N ASP A 73 -9.26 4.95 -6.95
CA ASP A 73 -8.17 3.98 -6.92
C ASP A 73 -7.15 4.22 -8.05
N GLN A 74 -7.62 4.70 -9.20
CA GLN A 74 -6.74 5.13 -10.30
C GLN A 74 -5.86 6.32 -9.89
N LEU A 75 -6.46 7.35 -9.26
CA LEU A 75 -5.74 8.54 -8.80
C LEU A 75 -4.78 8.19 -7.66
N TYR A 76 -5.24 7.40 -6.68
CA TYR A 76 -4.40 6.96 -5.56
C TYR A 76 -3.20 6.15 -6.04
N ARG A 77 -3.40 5.23 -6.99
CA ARG A 77 -2.30 4.44 -7.58
C ARG A 77 -1.30 5.32 -8.32
N LYS A 78 -1.76 6.30 -9.10
CA LYS A 78 -0.89 7.27 -9.78
C LYS A 78 -0.08 8.08 -8.76
N LEU A 79 -0.74 8.56 -7.70
CA LEU A 79 -0.11 9.31 -6.62
C LEU A 79 1.01 8.51 -5.95
N THR A 80 0.72 7.28 -5.52
CA THR A 80 1.71 6.44 -4.85
C THR A 80 2.83 5.97 -5.78
N THR A 81 2.57 5.86 -7.08
CA THR A 81 3.60 5.56 -8.08
C THR A 81 4.53 6.75 -8.28
N ALA A 82 3.97 7.96 -8.44
CA ALA A 82 4.75 9.18 -8.61
C ALA A 82 5.58 9.52 -7.35
N LEU A 83 4.99 9.33 -6.15
CA LEU A 83 5.72 9.49 -4.88
C LEU A 83 6.91 8.53 -4.77
N LYS A 84 6.75 7.27 -5.16
CA LYS A 84 7.84 6.27 -5.13
C LYS A 84 8.94 6.52 -6.14
N ALA A 85 8.61 7.21 -7.23
CA ALA A 85 9.53 7.54 -8.31
C ALA A 85 10.15 8.94 -8.16
N ASP A 86 9.84 9.65 -7.08
CA ASP A 86 10.21 11.06 -6.84
C ASP A 86 9.87 11.98 -8.02
N ASP A 87 8.72 11.70 -8.69
CA ASP A 87 8.29 12.39 -9.91
C ASP A 87 7.45 13.63 -9.56
N ALA A 88 8.15 14.75 -9.25
CA ALA A 88 7.52 16.02 -8.94
C ALA A 88 6.62 16.55 -10.09
N PRO A 89 7.01 16.50 -11.38
CA PRO A 89 6.12 16.88 -12.48
C PRO A 89 4.79 16.12 -12.49
N ALA A 90 4.81 14.80 -12.33
CA ALA A 90 3.59 13.99 -12.26
C ALA A 90 2.73 14.37 -11.04
N LEU A 91 3.37 14.63 -9.88
CA LEU A 91 2.67 15.06 -8.66
C LEU A 91 1.97 16.41 -8.84
N ILE A 92 2.59 17.39 -9.49
CA ILE A 92 1.96 18.68 -9.81
C ILE A 92 0.68 18.49 -10.62
N VAL A 93 0.74 17.68 -11.65
CA VAL A 93 -0.44 17.37 -12.49
C VAL A 93 -1.53 16.67 -11.66
N LEU A 94 -1.15 15.74 -10.79
CA LEU A 94 -2.08 15.00 -9.93
C LEU A 94 -2.76 15.91 -8.90
N VAL A 95 -2.03 16.82 -8.24
CA VAL A 95 -2.61 17.79 -7.30
C VAL A 95 -3.71 18.59 -7.98
N ASN A 96 -3.46 19.13 -9.17
CA ASN A 96 -4.45 19.89 -9.93
C ASN A 96 -5.66 19.03 -10.30
N GLN A 97 -5.45 17.80 -10.76
CA GLN A 97 -6.49 16.85 -11.15
C GLN A 97 -7.38 16.45 -9.96
N ILE A 98 -6.77 16.15 -8.81
CA ILE A 98 -7.46 15.74 -7.60
C ILE A 98 -8.23 16.92 -7.00
N ASN A 99 -7.64 18.13 -7.01
CA ASN A 99 -8.29 19.35 -6.53
C ASN A 99 -9.58 19.64 -7.32
N ALA A 100 -9.52 19.61 -8.65
CA ALA A 100 -10.71 19.81 -9.48
C ALA A 100 -11.82 18.77 -9.17
N PHE A 101 -11.43 17.54 -8.85
CA PHE A 101 -12.36 16.48 -8.47
C PHE A 101 -12.94 16.68 -7.06
N ALA A 102 -12.11 17.08 -6.10
CA ALA A 102 -12.53 17.37 -4.73
C ALA A 102 -13.53 18.54 -4.69
N GLN A 103 -13.31 19.59 -5.48
CA GLN A 103 -14.24 20.72 -5.59
C GLN A 103 -15.64 20.32 -6.11
N SER A 104 -15.72 19.29 -6.95
CA SER A 104 -17.01 18.76 -7.43
C SER A 104 -17.77 17.93 -6.39
N SER A 105 -17.12 17.56 -5.30
CA SER A 105 -17.69 16.74 -4.23
C SER A 105 -17.10 17.14 -2.86
N PRO A 106 -17.40 18.35 -2.36
CA PRO A 106 -16.72 18.95 -1.21
C PRO A 106 -16.91 18.16 0.10
N ASP A 107 -18.00 17.44 0.24
CA ASP A 107 -18.31 16.62 1.43
C ASP A 107 -17.67 15.22 1.39
N ASN A 108 -16.94 14.90 0.33
CA ASN A 108 -16.32 13.59 0.19
C ASN A 108 -14.98 13.55 0.94
N LEU A 109 -15.00 13.07 2.19
CA LEU A 109 -13.81 12.94 3.03
C LEU A 109 -12.67 12.16 2.36
N ARG A 110 -13.02 11.10 1.62
CA ARG A 110 -12.01 10.27 0.92
C ARG A 110 -11.27 11.06 -0.16
N MET A 111 -11.97 11.97 -0.86
CA MET A 111 -11.36 12.85 -1.85
C MET A 111 -10.56 13.98 -1.21
N LYS A 112 -11.03 14.52 -0.09
CA LYS A 112 -10.26 15.49 0.70
C LYS A 112 -8.94 14.90 1.16
N ASN A 113 -8.96 13.73 1.81
CA ASN A 113 -7.74 13.05 2.23
C ASN A 113 -6.80 12.74 1.04
N LEU A 114 -7.35 12.44 -0.15
CA LEU A 114 -6.52 12.20 -1.34
C LEU A 114 -5.81 13.48 -1.81
N LEU A 115 -6.47 14.64 -1.71
CA LEU A 115 -5.86 15.92 -2.01
C LEU A 115 -4.75 16.27 -1.02
N ASP A 116 -5.01 16.09 0.28
CA ASP A 116 -4.02 16.30 1.33
C ASP A 116 -2.78 15.42 1.12
N MET A 117 -2.99 14.13 0.81
CA MET A 117 -1.91 13.21 0.45
C MET A 117 -1.13 13.68 -0.78
N ALA A 118 -1.80 14.20 -1.80
CA ALA A 118 -1.12 14.65 -3.01
C ALA A 118 -0.27 15.90 -2.77
N MET A 119 -0.76 16.85 -1.97
CA MET A 119 0.02 18.04 -1.57
C MET A 119 1.23 17.68 -0.73
N LEU A 120 1.05 16.78 0.26
CA LEU A 120 2.15 16.30 1.12
C LEU A 120 3.21 15.51 0.34
N ALA A 121 2.77 14.67 -0.63
CA ALA A 121 3.69 13.97 -1.52
C ALA A 121 4.52 14.94 -2.36
N LEU A 122 3.90 15.97 -2.91
CA LEU A 122 4.59 16.98 -3.70
C LEU A 122 5.62 17.75 -2.86
N ASN A 123 5.24 18.23 -1.67
CA ASN A 123 6.17 18.91 -0.77
C ASN A 123 7.36 18.00 -0.41
N HIS A 124 7.09 16.73 -0.09
CA HIS A 124 8.13 15.76 0.27
C HIS A 124 9.15 15.56 -0.86
N VAL A 125 8.67 15.34 -2.08
CA VAL A 125 9.54 15.11 -3.26
C VAL A 125 10.32 16.36 -3.67
N GLN A 126 9.75 17.55 -3.45
CA GLN A 126 10.45 18.83 -3.73
C GLN A 126 11.43 19.24 -2.60
N GLY A 127 11.40 18.56 -1.46
CA GLY A 127 12.18 18.96 -0.27
C GLY A 127 11.62 20.22 0.39
N ASP A 128 10.39 20.61 0.08
CA ASP A 128 9.71 21.76 0.66
C ASP A 128 9.14 21.45 2.04
N PRO A 129 8.91 22.45 2.90
CA PRO A 129 8.16 22.28 4.14
C PRO A 129 6.77 21.70 3.85
N LEU A 130 6.38 20.67 4.62
CA LEU A 130 5.06 20.05 4.48
C LEU A 130 3.95 21.07 4.70
N ASN A 131 2.91 21.02 3.87
CA ASN A 131 1.73 21.84 4.05
C ASN A 131 1.11 21.56 5.44
N PRO A 132 1.07 22.56 6.35
CA PRO A 132 0.70 22.32 7.74
C PRO A 132 -0.77 21.89 7.89
N THR A 133 -1.68 22.46 7.12
CA THR A 133 -3.12 22.12 7.17
C THR A 133 -3.36 20.71 6.68
N ALA A 134 -2.81 20.33 5.52
CA ALA A 134 -2.94 18.98 4.97
C ALA A 134 -2.34 17.93 5.91
N ARG A 135 -1.19 18.24 6.53
CA ARG A 135 -0.56 17.37 7.53
C ARG A 135 -1.44 17.21 8.77
N GLU A 136 -1.92 18.32 9.34
CA GLU A 136 -2.76 18.29 10.53
C GLU A 136 -4.06 17.52 10.29
N ASP A 137 -4.74 17.77 9.18
CA ASP A 137 -6.01 17.12 8.82
C ASP A 137 -5.82 15.60 8.69
N LEU A 138 -4.77 15.16 7.99
CA LEU A 138 -4.52 13.74 7.76
C LEU A 138 -4.07 13.00 9.04
N VAL A 139 -3.19 13.62 9.83
CA VAL A 139 -2.75 13.09 11.14
C VAL A 139 -3.93 12.99 12.10
N LYS A 140 -4.74 14.04 12.21
CA LYS A 140 -5.94 14.07 13.05
C LYS A 140 -6.96 13.00 12.62
N TYR A 141 -7.17 12.81 11.31
CA TYR A 141 -8.03 11.75 10.80
C TYR A 141 -7.57 10.38 11.28
N LEU A 142 -6.28 10.04 11.10
CA LEU A 142 -5.73 8.73 11.46
C LEU A 142 -5.69 8.49 12.97
N ILE A 143 -5.40 9.52 13.78
CA ILE A 143 -5.39 9.40 15.24
C ILE A 143 -6.79 9.19 15.79
N ASN A 144 -7.79 9.91 15.27
CA ASN A 144 -9.17 9.83 15.75
C ASN A 144 -9.91 8.58 15.25
N CYS A 145 -9.40 7.90 14.23
CA CYS A 145 -10.00 6.66 13.75
C CYS A 145 -9.70 5.52 14.74
N GLU A 146 -10.72 5.07 15.47
CA GLU A 146 -10.56 4.00 16.48
C GLU A 146 -10.28 2.64 15.87
N THR A 147 -10.90 2.35 14.72
CA THR A 147 -10.75 1.07 14.01
C THR A 147 -10.17 1.32 12.62
N TRP A 148 -8.93 0.92 12.45
CA TRP A 148 -8.27 1.00 11.15
C TRP A 148 -8.71 -0.15 10.25
N THR A 149 -8.97 0.20 8.99
CA THR A 149 -9.18 -0.73 7.89
C THR A 149 -7.99 -0.69 6.94
N HIS A 150 -8.07 -1.41 5.84
CA HIS A 150 -7.05 -1.35 4.79
C HIS A 150 -6.76 0.09 4.31
N TYR A 151 -7.76 0.96 4.33
CA TYR A 151 -7.63 2.34 3.89
C TYR A 151 -6.65 3.14 4.76
N GLU A 152 -6.82 3.12 6.09
CA GLU A 152 -5.95 3.82 7.04
C GLU A 152 -4.53 3.25 7.05
N ILE A 153 -4.41 1.93 6.99
CA ILE A 153 -3.10 1.25 6.89
C ILE A 153 -2.34 1.71 5.65
N MET A 154 -3.02 1.83 4.51
CA MET A 154 -2.39 2.26 3.26
C MET A 154 -1.98 3.73 3.28
N ILE A 155 -2.77 4.61 3.92
CA ILE A 155 -2.37 6.01 4.13
C ILE A 155 -1.11 6.04 5.01
N PHE A 156 -1.15 5.42 6.18
CA PHE A 156 -0.02 5.40 7.09
C PHE A 156 1.24 4.82 6.43
N TYR A 157 1.12 3.68 5.76
CA TYR A 157 2.23 3.03 5.05
C TYR A 157 2.91 3.93 4.02
N ASN A 158 2.14 4.67 3.22
CA ASN A 158 2.73 5.49 2.16
C ASN A 158 3.18 6.87 2.64
N PHE A 159 2.63 7.37 3.76
CA PHE A 159 2.86 8.72 4.25
C PHE A 159 3.44 8.77 5.68
N ILE A 160 4.19 7.73 6.10
CA ILE A 160 4.80 7.68 7.44
C ILE A 160 5.68 8.90 7.73
N PHE A 161 6.27 9.51 6.73
CA PHE A 161 7.14 10.67 6.84
C PHE A 161 6.45 11.95 7.35
N ILE A 162 5.11 11.98 7.41
CA ILE A 162 4.37 13.13 7.94
C ILE A 162 4.26 13.11 9.48
N PHE A 163 4.57 11.98 10.12
CA PHE A 163 4.41 11.77 11.56
C PHE A 163 5.71 12.05 12.31
N ASP A 164 5.58 12.50 13.55
CA ASP A 164 6.67 12.45 14.52
C ASP A 164 6.79 11.04 15.14
N VAL A 165 7.92 10.80 15.79
CA VAL A 165 8.25 9.48 16.37
C VAL A 165 7.24 9.06 17.42
N GLU A 166 6.84 9.98 18.29
CA GLU A 166 5.90 9.73 19.38
C GLU A 166 4.54 9.27 18.83
N THR A 167 4.08 9.89 17.77
CA THR A 167 2.86 9.48 17.06
C THR A 167 2.99 8.10 16.45
N VAL A 168 4.13 7.78 15.82
CA VAL A 168 4.37 6.44 15.22
C VAL A 168 4.37 5.35 16.29
N ILE A 169 4.96 5.59 17.48
CA ILE A 169 4.93 4.65 18.62
C ILE A 169 3.47 4.33 19.03
N VAL A 170 2.62 5.34 19.14
CA VAL A 170 1.20 5.15 19.48
C VAL A 170 0.46 4.36 18.40
N ILE A 171 0.72 4.70 17.14
CA ILE A 171 0.11 4.06 15.97
C ILE A 171 0.54 2.60 15.86
N GLN A 172 1.82 2.28 16.08
CA GLN A 172 2.33 0.90 16.04
C GLN A 172 1.55 -0.01 16.99
N LYS A 173 1.37 0.40 18.24
CA LYS A 173 0.61 -0.37 19.26
C LYS A 173 -0.84 -0.61 18.83
N ARG A 174 -1.44 0.34 18.13
CA ARG A 174 -2.79 0.21 17.56
C ARG A 174 -2.78 -0.75 16.37
N LEU A 175 -1.81 -0.58 15.47
CA LEU A 175 -1.66 -1.35 14.25
C LEU A 175 -1.52 -2.86 14.54
N ILE A 176 -0.69 -3.25 15.50
CA ILE A 176 -0.51 -4.66 15.90
C ILE A 176 -1.85 -5.28 16.30
N ARG A 177 -2.67 -4.57 17.08
CA ARG A 177 -4.01 -5.05 17.46
C ARG A 177 -4.98 -5.17 16.30
N VAL A 178 -4.85 -4.31 15.31
CA VAL A 178 -5.68 -4.35 14.08
C VAL A 178 -5.24 -5.52 13.20
N ILE A 179 -3.96 -5.70 13.02
CA ILE A 179 -3.36 -6.75 12.18
C ILE A 179 -3.84 -8.13 12.63
N SER A 180 -3.79 -8.44 13.94
CA SER A 180 -4.24 -9.73 14.47
C SER A 180 -5.73 -10.04 14.21
N ARG A 181 -6.57 -9.01 13.97
CA ARG A 181 -7.98 -9.21 13.62
C ARG A 181 -8.20 -9.53 12.13
N TYR A 182 -7.29 -9.11 11.27
CA TYR A 182 -7.42 -9.21 9.81
C TYR A 182 -6.41 -10.18 9.18
N ASP A 183 -5.71 -10.96 9.98
CA ASP A 183 -4.65 -11.87 9.54
C ASP A 183 -5.12 -12.84 8.45
N ASN A 184 -6.35 -13.33 8.56
CA ASN A 184 -6.97 -14.24 7.60
C ASN A 184 -7.70 -13.52 6.44
N LEU A 185 -7.71 -12.19 6.39
CA LEU A 185 -8.40 -11.48 5.33
C LEU A 185 -7.47 -11.25 4.13
N ARG A 186 -7.70 -11.98 3.05
CA ARG A 186 -6.90 -11.96 1.81
C ARG A 186 -6.58 -10.55 1.28
N LEU A 187 -7.47 -9.58 1.50
CA LEU A 187 -7.30 -8.19 1.07
C LEU A 187 -6.05 -7.53 1.69
N TYR A 188 -5.70 -7.91 2.92
CA TYR A 188 -4.55 -7.32 3.61
C TYR A 188 -3.24 -7.94 3.15
N GLY A 189 -3.20 -9.24 2.81
CA GLY A 189 -2.00 -9.94 2.37
C GLY A 189 -0.81 -9.63 3.28
N SER A 190 0.33 -9.33 2.70
CA SER A 190 1.56 -8.96 3.42
C SER A 190 1.64 -7.49 3.87
N LYS A 191 0.59 -6.69 3.65
CA LYS A 191 0.62 -5.25 3.96
C LYS A 191 0.93 -4.92 5.42
N PRO A 192 0.31 -5.62 6.40
CA PRO A 192 0.63 -5.43 7.80
C PRO A 192 2.11 -5.60 8.11
N PHE A 193 2.68 -6.70 7.64
CA PHE A 193 4.11 -6.97 7.78
C PHE A 193 4.97 -5.87 7.15
N ARG A 194 4.68 -5.48 5.91
CA ARG A 194 5.40 -4.38 5.23
C ARG A 194 5.30 -3.07 5.99
N THR A 195 4.18 -2.83 6.66
CA THR A 195 4.00 -1.60 7.46
C THR A 195 4.91 -1.63 8.68
N LEU A 196 5.03 -2.76 9.38
CA LEU A 196 5.97 -2.89 10.50
C LEU A 196 7.44 -2.79 10.06
N VAL A 197 7.81 -3.41 8.92
CA VAL A 197 9.14 -3.20 8.33
C VAL A 197 9.43 -1.71 8.14
N LYS A 198 8.46 -0.98 7.59
CA LYS A 198 8.60 0.46 7.35
C LYS A 198 8.69 1.28 8.64
N ILE A 199 7.97 0.88 9.68
CA ILE A 199 8.07 1.47 11.02
C ILE A 199 9.47 1.24 11.60
N THR A 200 10.00 0.01 11.50
CA THR A 200 11.35 -0.30 11.98
C THR A 200 12.39 0.55 11.27
N MET A 201 12.30 0.68 9.94
CA MET A 201 13.18 1.56 9.15
C MET A 201 13.05 3.02 9.60
N PHE A 202 11.82 3.50 9.78
CA PHE A 202 11.55 4.86 10.26
C PHE A 202 12.22 5.14 11.61
N TYR A 203 12.18 4.22 12.56
CA TYR A 203 12.86 4.38 13.85
C TYR A 203 14.37 4.46 13.68
N LEU A 204 14.97 3.62 12.85
CA LEU A 204 16.40 3.66 12.57
C LEU A 204 16.82 5.01 11.93
N GLU A 205 16.03 5.53 11.00
CA GLU A 205 16.25 6.84 10.36
C GLU A 205 16.14 8.02 11.35
N HIS A 206 15.53 7.81 12.52
CA HIS A 206 15.35 8.82 13.57
C HIS A 206 16.19 8.55 14.83
N GLY A 207 17.16 7.62 14.77
CA GLY A 207 18.04 7.32 15.90
C GLY A 207 17.34 6.60 17.07
N LYS A 208 16.18 5.97 16.82
CA LYS A 208 15.35 5.27 17.80
C LYS A 208 15.60 3.77 17.77
N VAL A 209 16.82 3.38 18.14
CA VAL A 209 17.29 1.99 18.03
C VAL A 209 16.51 1.02 18.93
N LEU A 210 16.11 1.45 20.14
CA LEU A 210 15.34 0.61 21.05
C LEU A 210 13.94 0.32 20.50
N GLU A 211 13.26 1.34 19.97
CA GLU A 211 11.96 1.22 19.33
C GLU A 211 12.05 0.36 18.05
N ALA A 212 13.16 0.47 17.31
CA ALA A 212 13.42 -0.41 16.17
C ALA A 212 13.58 -1.87 16.57
N LEU A 213 14.27 -2.16 17.69
CA LEU A 213 14.38 -3.52 18.24
C LEU A 213 13.02 -4.07 18.68
N GLU A 214 12.21 -3.29 19.38
CA GLU A 214 10.85 -3.69 19.78
C GLU A 214 10.00 -4.01 18.53
N SER A 215 10.03 -3.15 17.51
CA SER A 215 9.31 -3.36 16.25
C SER A 215 9.80 -4.61 15.51
N LEU A 216 11.09 -4.92 15.59
CA LEU A 216 11.65 -6.14 15.00
C LEU A 216 11.18 -7.40 15.74
N MET A 217 10.95 -7.33 17.07
CA MET A 217 10.34 -8.44 17.80
C MET A 217 8.91 -8.71 17.36
N ASP A 218 8.12 -7.65 17.16
CA ASP A 218 6.77 -7.77 16.61
C ASP A 218 6.78 -8.44 15.21
N LEU A 219 7.76 -8.08 14.36
CA LEU A 219 7.95 -8.68 13.03
C LEU A 219 8.30 -10.17 13.08
N ARG A 220 9.08 -10.60 14.06
CA ARG A 220 9.51 -12.00 14.20
C ARG A 220 8.33 -12.95 14.45
N ASP A 221 7.29 -12.44 15.12
CA ASP A 221 6.13 -13.23 15.49
C ASP A 221 5.15 -13.42 14.30
N PHE A 222 5.42 -12.80 13.14
CA PHE A 222 4.68 -13.05 11.92
C PHE A 222 5.15 -14.32 11.22
N ASP A 223 4.21 -15.22 10.94
CA ASP A 223 4.44 -16.38 10.06
C ASP A 223 4.45 -15.92 8.59
N ILE A 224 5.65 -15.63 8.08
CA ILE A 224 5.81 -15.24 6.67
C ILE A 224 6.00 -16.50 5.84
N GLN A 225 4.98 -16.85 5.08
CA GLN A 225 5.01 -18.00 4.18
C GLN A 225 6.16 -17.90 3.16
N GLU A 226 6.62 -19.04 2.68
CA GLU A 226 7.81 -19.15 1.84
C GLU A 226 7.69 -18.38 0.51
N GLU A 227 6.49 -18.28 -0.02
CA GLU A 227 6.16 -17.55 -1.25
C GLU A 227 6.34 -16.02 -1.16
N PHE A 228 6.35 -15.44 0.07
CA PHE A 228 6.57 -14.01 0.27
C PHE A 228 8.06 -13.64 0.30
N LEU A 229 8.77 -13.93 -0.79
CA LEU A 229 10.22 -13.69 -0.91
C LEU A 229 10.59 -12.21 -0.66
N PHE A 230 9.80 -11.26 -1.14
CA PHE A 230 10.06 -9.84 -0.93
C PHE A 230 10.05 -9.49 0.57
N GLU A 231 9.05 -9.96 1.30
CA GLU A 231 8.90 -9.70 2.73
C GLU A 231 10.01 -10.36 3.55
N ARG A 232 10.35 -11.59 3.23
CA ARG A 232 11.47 -12.31 3.87
C ARG A 232 12.81 -11.62 3.62
N THR A 233 13.01 -11.11 2.41
CA THR A 233 14.23 -10.37 2.05
C THR A 233 14.28 -9.02 2.78
N MET A 234 13.16 -8.30 2.87
CA MET A 234 13.06 -7.06 3.64
C MET A 234 13.29 -7.29 5.13
N TYR A 235 12.73 -8.36 5.70
CA TYR A 235 13.01 -8.73 7.08
C TYR A 235 14.50 -9.02 7.31
N LYS A 236 15.13 -9.80 6.41
CA LYS A 236 16.57 -10.10 6.48
C LYS A 236 17.41 -8.83 6.46
N PHE A 237 17.04 -7.86 5.61
CA PHE A 237 17.69 -6.57 5.53
C PHE A 237 17.56 -5.78 6.84
N VAL A 238 16.33 -5.49 7.27
CA VAL A 238 16.06 -4.62 8.42
C VAL A 238 16.54 -5.26 9.74
N ALA A 239 16.44 -6.58 9.88
CA ALA A 239 16.99 -7.29 11.03
C ALA A 239 18.52 -7.24 11.03
N GLY A 240 19.14 -7.45 9.87
CA GLY A 240 20.60 -7.33 9.70
C GLY A 240 21.09 -5.95 10.11
N GLU A 241 20.44 -4.90 9.65
CA GLU A 241 20.78 -3.51 9.96
C GLU A 241 20.58 -3.18 11.45
N THR A 242 19.40 -3.48 12.01
CA THR A 242 19.09 -3.22 13.41
C THR A 242 20.10 -3.90 14.35
N TYR A 243 20.41 -5.19 14.10
CA TYR A 243 21.39 -5.91 14.91
C TYR A 243 22.82 -5.41 14.71
N THR A 244 23.20 -4.97 13.52
CA THR A 244 24.54 -4.43 13.27
C THR A 244 24.76 -3.13 14.04
N ILE A 245 23.76 -2.23 14.04
CA ILE A 245 23.82 -0.97 14.81
C ILE A 245 23.89 -1.26 16.33
N THR A 246 23.32 -2.35 16.79
CA THR A 246 23.39 -2.80 18.20
C THR A 246 24.59 -3.70 18.52
N ASN A 247 25.65 -3.65 17.72
CA ASN A 247 26.92 -4.36 17.86
C ASN A 247 26.91 -5.89 17.67
N ALA A 248 25.93 -6.43 16.93
CA ALA A 248 25.85 -7.87 16.67
C ALA A 248 26.47 -8.33 15.34
N ASN A 249 27.11 -7.47 14.58
CA ASN A 249 27.70 -7.66 13.24
C ASN A 249 26.88 -8.63 12.34
N ARG A 250 25.85 -8.12 11.68
CA ARG A 250 25.01 -8.85 10.73
C ARG A 250 25.13 -8.31 9.31
N ILE A 251 26.24 -7.68 8.97
CA ILE A 251 26.51 -7.04 7.65
C ILE A 251 26.25 -8.03 6.50
N LYS A 252 26.66 -9.31 6.67
CA LYS A 252 26.39 -10.35 5.69
C LYS A 252 24.89 -10.51 5.39
N ALA A 253 24.00 -10.36 6.39
CA ALA A 253 22.56 -10.48 6.13
C ALA A 253 22.02 -9.32 5.30
N ILE A 254 22.57 -8.11 5.48
CA ILE A 254 22.25 -6.94 4.68
C ILE A 254 22.72 -7.15 3.23
N ASP A 255 23.99 -7.53 3.06
CA ASP A 255 24.57 -7.80 1.73
C ASP A 255 23.82 -8.89 0.97
N ASP A 256 23.48 -9.98 1.62
CA ASP A 256 22.68 -11.08 1.03
C ASP A 256 21.29 -10.55 0.56
N ALA A 257 20.63 -9.68 1.36
CA ALA A 257 19.34 -9.12 0.98
C ALA A 257 19.44 -8.19 -0.24
N LEU A 258 20.48 -7.35 -0.30
CA LEU A 258 20.75 -6.49 -1.46
C LEU A 258 21.07 -7.32 -2.70
N ASN A 259 21.87 -8.40 -2.58
CA ASN A 259 22.16 -9.33 -3.65
C ASN A 259 20.89 -10.01 -4.20
N ILE A 260 19.95 -10.42 -3.33
CA ILE A 260 18.67 -11.01 -3.76
C ILE A 260 17.87 -10.00 -4.59
N PHE A 261 17.74 -8.75 -4.12
CA PHE A 261 17.04 -7.71 -4.88
C PHE A 261 17.72 -7.39 -6.21
N GLN A 262 19.03 -7.31 -6.22
CA GLN A 262 19.82 -7.08 -7.46
C GLN A 262 19.63 -8.22 -8.45
N ALA A 263 19.74 -9.47 -8.01
CA ALA A 263 19.54 -10.65 -8.85
C ALA A 263 18.10 -10.73 -9.40
N ALA A 264 17.11 -10.21 -8.65
CA ALA A 264 15.72 -10.09 -9.10
C ALA A 264 15.47 -8.88 -10.03
N GLY A 265 16.50 -8.11 -10.41
CA GLY A 265 16.37 -6.93 -11.25
C GLY A 265 15.72 -5.71 -10.54
N SER A 266 15.63 -5.74 -9.21
CA SER A 266 14.99 -4.69 -8.39
C SER A 266 15.96 -3.57 -8.04
N THR A 267 16.69 -3.01 -9.02
CA THR A 267 17.75 -2.01 -8.81
C THR A 267 17.25 -0.77 -8.07
N HIS A 268 16.05 -0.29 -8.38
CA HIS A 268 15.46 0.84 -7.66
C HIS A 268 15.28 0.55 -6.15
N GLN A 269 14.91 -0.69 -5.79
CA GLN A 269 14.80 -1.08 -4.38
C GLN A 269 16.17 -1.11 -3.71
N VAL A 270 17.21 -1.61 -4.40
CA VAL A 270 18.59 -1.60 -3.89
C VAL A 270 19.03 -0.17 -3.58
N ASN A 271 18.89 0.75 -4.54
CA ASN A 271 19.30 2.15 -4.36
C ASN A 271 18.57 2.80 -3.16
N ARG A 272 17.27 2.58 -3.01
CA ARG A 272 16.50 3.07 -1.86
C ARG A 272 16.98 2.51 -0.52
N LEU A 273 17.38 1.26 -0.48
CA LEU A 273 17.91 0.65 0.74
C LEU A 273 19.31 1.19 1.07
N VAL A 274 20.14 1.45 0.07
CA VAL A 274 21.44 2.10 0.26
C VAL A 274 21.28 3.53 0.79
N ASP A 275 20.36 4.31 0.20
CA ASP A 275 20.05 5.65 0.70
C ASP A 275 19.51 5.64 2.14
N HIS A 276 18.68 4.66 2.47
CA HIS A 276 18.23 4.41 3.84
C HIS A 276 19.42 4.13 4.78
N MET A 277 20.36 3.23 4.40
CA MET A 277 21.55 2.94 5.21
C MET A 277 22.38 4.22 5.50
N LYS A 278 22.54 5.12 4.52
CA LYS A 278 23.22 6.40 4.71
C LYS A 278 22.51 7.28 5.75
N LEU A 279 21.17 7.34 5.70
CA LEU A 279 20.38 8.08 6.69
C LEU A 279 20.52 7.48 8.09
N VAL A 280 20.52 6.16 8.20
CA VAL A 280 20.67 5.43 9.46
C VAL A 280 22.03 5.67 10.10
N VAL A 281 23.10 5.60 9.31
CA VAL A 281 24.47 5.93 9.81
C VAL A 281 24.50 7.33 10.40
N LYS A 282 23.95 8.31 9.67
CA LYS A 282 23.92 9.71 10.12
C LYS A 282 23.07 9.89 11.38
N ALA A 283 21.88 9.31 11.44
CA ALA A 283 20.94 9.49 12.54
C ALA A 283 21.42 8.86 13.85
N ASN A 284 22.15 7.72 13.77
CA ASN A 284 22.63 6.97 14.92
C ASN A 284 24.10 7.29 15.27
N GLN A 285 24.76 8.17 14.53
CA GLN A 285 26.19 8.44 14.66
C GLN A 285 27.02 7.13 14.69
N PHE A 286 26.58 6.17 13.89
CA PHE A 286 27.17 4.84 13.83
C PHE A 286 28.38 4.85 12.88
N HIS A 287 29.49 4.28 13.32
CA HIS A 287 30.72 4.18 12.55
C HIS A 287 31.23 2.73 12.57
N SER A 288 31.36 2.16 11.40
CA SER A 288 31.89 0.81 11.20
C SER A 288 32.51 0.71 9.81
N ASP A 289 33.80 0.41 9.74
CA ASP A 289 34.51 0.26 8.46
C ASP A 289 33.83 -0.74 7.52
N ASP A 290 33.33 -1.85 8.07
CA ASP A 290 32.63 -2.89 7.31
C ASP A 290 31.28 -2.39 6.77
N PHE A 291 30.54 -1.57 7.55
CA PHE A 291 29.25 -1.03 7.14
C PHE A 291 29.42 0.07 6.08
N ASP A 292 30.42 0.92 6.25
CA ASP A 292 30.77 1.98 5.30
C ASP A 292 31.25 1.36 3.98
N ALA A 293 32.09 0.32 4.02
CA ALA A 293 32.49 -0.45 2.83
C ALA A 293 31.31 -1.12 2.12
N LEU A 294 30.30 -1.58 2.88
CA LEU A 294 29.08 -2.15 2.28
C LEU A 294 28.28 -1.07 1.56
N ILE A 295 28.13 0.12 2.14
CA ILE A 295 27.46 1.25 1.48
C ILE A 295 28.21 1.61 0.18
N GLU A 296 29.52 1.77 0.23
CA GLU A 296 30.35 2.08 -0.94
C GLU A 296 30.21 1.02 -2.04
N LYS A 297 30.22 -0.25 -1.69
CA LYS A 297 30.02 -1.37 -2.62
C LYS A 297 28.73 -1.25 -3.43
N TRP A 298 27.66 -0.78 -2.80
CA TRP A 298 26.33 -0.74 -3.41
C TRP A 298 25.93 0.66 -3.91
N ASP A 299 26.66 1.71 -3.51
CA ASP A 299 26.44 3.07 -3.98
C ASP A 299 26.81 3.20 -5.46
N GLY A 300 25.96 3.78 -6.27
CA GLY A 300 26.19 3.94 -7.69
C GLY A 300 25.92 2.71 -8.56
N THR A 301 25.24 1.69 -8.04
CA THR A 301 24.77 0.57 -8.87
C THR A 301 23.88 1.11 -10.01
N PRO A 302 24.28 0.98 -11.30
CA PRO A 302 23.56 1.61 -12.40
C PRO A 302 22.14 1.06 -12.51
N SER A 303 21.16 1.94 -12.60
CA SER A 303 19.78 1.57 -12.92
C SER A 303 19.76 0.90 -14.29
N THR A 304 19.51 -0.41 -14.33
CA THR A 304 19.23 -1.10 -15.58
C THR A 304 17.94 -0.53 -16.14
N LYS A 305 18.04 0.33 -17.15
CA LYS A 305 16.88 0.79 -17.92
C LYS A 305 16.15 -0.46 -18.41
N THR A 306 14.92 -0.63 -18.01
CA THR A 306 14.02 -1.63 -18.58
C THR A 306 14.07 -1.49 -20.09
N PRO A 307 14.31 -2.57 -20.87
CA PRO A 307 14.30 -2.45 -22.31
C PRO A 307 12.93 -1.97 -22.75
N THR A 308 12.90 -0.85 -23.43
CA THR A 308 11.72 -0.34 -24.14
C THR A 308 11.23 -1.47 -25.04
N THR A 309 10.06 -1.99 -24.79
CA THR A 309 9.40 -2.98 -25.65
C THR A 309 9.24 -2.32 -27.02
N THR A 310 10.09 -2.71 -27.94
CA THR A 310 9.94 -2.37 -29.36
C THR A 310 8.68 -3.07 -29.81
N THR A 311 7.63 -2.30 -30.05
CA THR A 311 6.44 -2.75 -30.76
C THR A 311 6.88 -3.29 -32.11
N VAL A 312 6.78 -4.57 -32.29
CA VAL A 312 6.84 -5.19 -33.62
C VAL A 312 5.49 -4.91 -34.27
N SER A 313 5.57 -4.18 -35.34
CA SER A 313 4.49 -3.84 -36.29
C SER A 313 3.83 -5.10 -36.88
#